data_7a7942de4d2279dc837da7c25c087bb6
#
_entry.id   7a7942de4d2279dc837da7c25c087bb6
#
_cell.length_a   1.000
_cell.length_b   1.000
_cell.length_c   1.000
_cell.angle_alpha   90.00
_cell.angle_beta   90.00
_cell.angle_gamma   90.00
#
_symmetry.space_group_name_H-M   'P 1'
#
loop_
_entity.id
_entity.type
_entity.pdbx_description
1 polymer ?
#
loop_
_entity_poly.entity_id
_entity_poly.type
_entity_poly.pdbx_seq_one_letter_code
_entity_poly.pdbx_strand_id
1 'polypeptide(L)'
;MEVKASKLNLRIPQQARLVALDERGKDLTTRQFAALLAEPTAFIIGGADGLDPAIRKRAALLLRLSALTLPHALAQVVLCEQIYRAATLLTGHPYHRE
;
A
#
# COMPACT_ATOMS: atom_id res chain seq x y z
N MET A 1 -11.74 -10.42 -9.03
CA MET A 1 -11.21 -11.35 -8.01
C MET A 1 -11.63 -10.87 -6.64
N GLU A 2 -12.06 -11.79 -5.81
CA GLU A 2 -12.48 -11.46 -4.46
C GLU A 2 -11.50 -12.04 -3.43
N VAL A 3 -11.22 -11.26 -2.40
CA VAL A 3 -10.36 -11.69 -1.30
C VAL A 3 -11.08 -11.36 -0.01
N LYS A 4 -11.08 -12.32 0.91
CA LYS A 4 -11.66 -12.09 2.24
C LYS A 4 -10.64 -11.41 3.13
N ALA A 5 -11.05 -10.29 3.75
CA ALA A 5 -10.26 -9.59 4.75
C ALA A 5 -11.14 -9.48 6.00
N SER A 6 -10.83 -10.25 7.03
CA SER A 6 -11.68 -10.39 8.21
C SER A 6 -13.06 -10.91 7.79
N LYS A 7 -14.10 -10.13 8.02
CA LYS A 7 -15.47 -10.50 7.65
C LYS A 7 -15.93 -9.86 6.34
N LEU A 8 -15.02 -9.13 5.66
CA LEU A 8 -15.35 -8.42 4.44
C LEU A 8 -14.80 -9.14 3.23
N ASN A 9 -15.60 -9.18 2.18
CA ASN A 9 -15.13 -9.59 0.87
C ASN A 9 -14.66 -8.36 0.13
N LEU A 10 -13.42 -8.39 -0.33
CA LEU A 10 -12.84 -7.29 -1.09
C LEU A 10 -12.77 -7.70 -2.55
N ARG A 11 -13.14 -6.77 -3.41
CA ARG A 11 -13.05 -6.97 -4.84
C ARG A 11 -11.84 -6.21 -5.37
N ILE A 12 -10.89 -6.96 -5.91
CA ILE A 12 -9.64 -6.40 -6.42
C ILE A 12 -9.63 -6.60 -7.92
N PRO A 13 -9.37 -5.53 -8.72
CA PRO A 13 -9.24 -5.70 -10.16
C PRO A 13 -8.21 -6.76 -10.50
N GLN A 14 -8.54 -7.62 -11.44
CA GLN A 14 -7.73 -8.79 -11.76
C GLN A 14 -6.33 -8.41 -12.25
N GLN A 15 -6.20 -7.27 -12.89
CA GLN A 15 -4.94 -6.78 -13.43
C GLN A 15 -4.12 -5.95 -12.44
N ALA A 16 -4.69 -5.63 -11.28
CA ALA A 16 -3.98 -4.83 -10.28
C ALA A 16 -3.11 -5.71 -9.40
N ARG A 17 -1.90 -5.23 -9.12
CA ARG A 17 -1.06 -5.86 -8.11
C ARG A 17 -1.61 -5.48 -6.74
N LEU A 18 -1.65 -6.45 -5.85
CA LEU A 18 -2.08 -6.21 -4.47
C LEU A 18 -0.86 -5.91 -3.61
N VAL A 19 -0.85 -4.74 -3.00
CA VAL A 19 0.16 -4.34 -2.02
C VAL A 19 -0.53 -4.19 -0.68
N ALA A 20 -0.14 -4.99 0.28
CA ALA A 20 -0.71 -4.95 1.62
C ALA A 20 0.25 -4.23 2.57
N LEU A 21 -0.29 -3.34 3.39
CA LEU A 21 0.51 -2.61 4.36
C LEU A 21 0.64 -3.44 5.63
N ASP A 22 1.88 -3.69 6.03
CA ASP A 22 2.19 -4.51 7.19
C ASP A 22 3.44 -3.95 7.87
N GLU A 23 3.43 -3.88 9.19
CA GLU A 23 4.57 -3.38 9.94
C GLU A 23 5.83 -4.25 9.79
N ARG A 24 5.65 -5.49 9.35
CA ARG A 24 6.76 -6.41 9.05
C ARG A 24 7.09 -6.45 7.57
N GLY A 25 6.55 -5.53 6.81
CA GLY A 25 6.79 -5.46 5.38
C GLY A 25 8.13 -4.84 5.03
N LYS A 26 8.34 -4.71 3.74
CA LYS A 26 9.56 -4.17 3.17
C LYS A 26 9.54 -2.65 3.15
N ASP A 27 10.68 -2.03 3.41
CA ASP A 27 10.85 -0.60 3.27
C ASP A 27 11.15 -0.26 1.81
N LEU A 28 10.52 0.78 1.30
CA LEU A 28 10.80 1.29 -0.04
C LEU A 28 11.15 2.77 0.04
N THR A 29 12.03 3.20 -0.83
CA THR A 29 12.27 4.62 -1.06
C THR A 29 11.09 5.20 -1.83
N THR A 30 10.99 6.53 -1.89
CA THR A 30 9.94 7.19 -2.68
C THR A 30 10.03 6.79 -4.15
N ARG A 31 11.24 6.66 -4.70
CA ARG A 31 11.41 6.22 -6.08
C ARG A 31 10.94 4.80 -6.31
N GLN A 32 11.26 3.89 -5.39
CA GLN A 32 10.79 2.51 -5.48
C GLN A 32 9.28 2.43 -5.38
N PHE A 33 8.70 3.24 -4.48
CA PHE A 33 7.26 3.31 -4.35
C PHE A 33 6.61 3.86 -5.63
N ALA A 34 7.20 4.91 -6.21
CA ALA A 34 6.71 5.46 -7.47
C ALA A 34 6.72 4.42 -8.59
N ALA A 35 7.74 3.57 -8.62
CA ALA A 35 7.81 2.52 -9.62
C ALA A 35 6.65 1.54 -9.52
N LEU A 36 6.12 1.30 -8.31
CA LEU A 36 4.92 0.47 -8.14
C LEU A 36 3.72 1.09 -8.84
N LEU A 37 3.60 2.42 -8.79
CA LEU A 37 2.44 3.13 -9.34
C LEU A 37 2.47 3.23 -10.86
N ALA A 38 3.57 2.84 -11.50
CA ALA A 38 3.64 2.79 -12.96
C ALA A 38 2.70 1.74 -13.55
N GLU A 39 2.28 0.77 -12.73
CA GLU A 39 1.32 -0.26 -13.12
C GLU A 39 0.12 -0.23 -12.17
N PRO A 40 -1.03 -0.76 -12.60
CA PRO A 40 -2.21 -0.80 -11.73
C PRO A 40 -1.89 -1.49 -10.40
N THR A 41 -2.18 -0.81 -9.29
CA THR A 41 -1.86 -1.28 -7.94
C THR A 41 -3.04 -1.02 -7.03
N ALA A 42 -3.38 -2.01 -6.22
CA ALA A 42 -4.39 -1.89 -5.18
C ALA A 42 -3.69 -2.00 -3.82
N PHE A 43 -4.00 -1.08 -2.92
CA PHE A 43 -3.44 -1.08 -1.57
C PHE A 43 -4.47 -1.52 -0.56
N ILE A 44 -4.07 -2.37 0.39
CA ILE A 44 -4.91 -2.78 1.50
C ILE A 44 -4.24 -2.43 2.80
N ILE A 45 -4.99 -1.78 3.68
CA ILE A 45 -4.55 -1.46 5.03
C ILE A 45 -5.32 -2.35 5.98
N GLY A 46 -4.62 -3.12 6.82
CA GLY A 46 -5.25 -3.95 7.82
C GLY A 46 -5.97 -3.12 8.87
N GLY A 47 -7.03 -3.70 9.44
CA GLY A 47 -7.74 -3.08 10.56
C GLY A 47 -6.98 -3.26 11.88
N ALA A 48 -7.70 -3.06 13.01
CA ALA A 48 -7.13 -3.13 14.35
C ALA A 48 -6.46 -4.50 14.63
N ASP A 49 -7.00 -5.55 14.04
CA ASP A 49 -6.47 -6.92 14.22
C ASP A 49 -5.41 -7.29 13.19
N GLY A 50 -4.98 -6.35 12.38
CA GLY A 50 -4.00 -6.59 11.33
C GLY A 50 -4.62 -7.16 10.06
N LEU A 51 -3.76 -7.73 9.22
CA LEU A 51 -4.18 -8.30 7.94
C LEU A 51 -4.61 -9.75 8.10
N ASP A 52 -5.67 -10.12 7.36
CA ASP A 52 -6.07 -11.50 7.22
C ASP A 52 -4.92 -12.30 6.56
N PRO A 53 -4.61 -13.51 7.06
CA PRO A 53 -3.54 -14.33 6.45
C PRO A 53 -3.75 -14.62 4.97
N ALA A 54 -4.99 -14.72 4.50
CA ALA A 54 -5.27 -14.93 3.08
C ALA A 54 -4.84 -13.72 2.25
N ILE A 55 -5.05 -12.52 2.77
CA ILE A 55 -4.59 -11.29 2.14
C ILE A 55 -3.07 -11.27 2.06
N ARG A 56 -2.40 -11.63 3.15
CA ARG A 56 -0.95 -11.71 3.20
C ARG A 56 -0.38 -12.61 2.12
N LYS A 57 -0.95 -13.79 1.98
CA LYS A 57 -0.51 -14.76 0.97
C LYS A 57 -0.76 -14.25 -0.44
N ARG A 58 -1.86 -13.53 -0.64
CA ARG A 58 -2.27 -13.04 -1.96
C ARG A 58 -1.45 -11.84 -2.41
N ALA A 59 -0.93 -11.05 -1.46
CA ALA A 59 -0.23 -9.82 -1.78
C ALA A 59 1.05 -10.08 -2.55
N ALA A 60 1.26 -9.29 -3.61
CA ALA A 60 2.51 -9.31 -4.35
C ALA A 60 3.64 -8.70 -3.54
N LEU A 61 3.31 -7.79 -2.62
CA LEU A 61 4.27 -7.11 -1.77
C LEU A 61 3.63 -6.77 -0.44
N LEU A 62 4.36 -6.99 0.64
CA LEU A 62 4.04 -6.44 1.95
C LEU A 62 4.91 -5.21 2.13
N LEU A 63 4.28 -4.06 2.34
CA LEU A 63 4.97 -2.77 2.41
C LEU A 63 4.87 -2.20 3.80
N ARG A 64 5.99 -1.73 4.34
CA ARG A 64 6.03 -1.00 5.59
C ARG A 64 6.10 0.49 5.31
N LEU A 65 5.11 1.25 5.80
CA LEU A 65 5.07 2.71 5.60
C LEU A 65 6.02 3.45 6.53
N SER A 66 6.29 2.87 7.69
CA SER A 66 7.10 3.53 8.71
C SER A 66 7.74 2.49 9.61
N ALA A 67 8.91 2.80 10.14
CA ALA A 67 9.52 1.97 11.18
C ALA A 67 8.74 2.04 12.50
N LEU A 68 7.88 3.05 12.64
CA LEU A 68 7.02 3.20 13.80
C LEU A 68 5.64 2.63 13.50
N THR A 69 4.98 2.09 14.52
CA THR A 69 3.61 1.61 14.38
C THR A 69 2.67 2.79 14.17
N LEU A 70 1.83 2.70 13.14
CA LEU A 70 0.85 3.75 12.84
C LEU A 70 -0.56 3.24 13.11
N PRO A 71 -1.42 4.05 13.78
CA PRO A 71 -2.84 3.75 13.82
C PRO A 71 -3.44 3.68 12.41
N HIS A 72 -4.49 2.89 12.24
CA HIS A 72 -5.09 2.67 10.92
C HIS A 72 -5.42 3.97 10.20
N ALA A 73 -6.07 4.91 10.87
CA ALA A 73 -6.45 6.18 10.26
C ALA A 73 -5.23 6.98 9.81
N LEU A 74 -4.18 7.00 10.63
CA LEU A 74 -2.96 7.71 10.28
C LEU A 74 -2.23 7.02 9.12
N ALA A 75 -2.25 5.69 9.09
CA ALA A 75 -1.67 4.93 7.98
C ALA A 75 -2.34 5.30 6.66
N GLN A 76 -3.67 5.50 6.66
CA GLN A 76 -4.39 5.95 5.47
C GLN A 76 -3.89 7.31 4.99
N VAL A 77 -3.70 8.25 5.92
CA VAL A 77 -3.22 9.59 5.58
C VAL A 77 -1.81 9.53 5.01
N VAL A 78 -0.93 8.77 5.66
CA VAL A 78 0.46 8.63 5.21
C VAL A 78 0.50 7.99 3.83
N LEU A 79 -0.30 6.94 3.61
CA LEU A 79 -0.36 6.28 2.31
C LEU A 79 -0.82 7.25 1.21
N CYS A 80 -1.89 8.02 1.46
CA CYS A 80 -2.39 8.98 0.49
C CYS A 80 -1.34 10.04 0.16
N GLU A 81 -0.62 10.52 1.17
CA GLU A 81 0.44 11.50 0.96
C GLU A 81 1.57 10.91 0.11
N GLN A 82 1.97 9.66 0.39
CA GLN A 82 3.02 9.00 -0.36
C GLN A 82 2.59 8.73 -1.81
N ILE A 83 1.34 8.37 -2.03
CA ILE A 83 0.81 8.18 -3.39
C ILE A 83 0.88 9.51 -4.15
N TYR A 84 0.47 10.60 -3.52
CA TYR A 84 0.54 11.92 -4.14
C TYR A 84 1.98 12.30 -4.50
N ARG A 85 2.89 12.11 -3.55
CA ARG A 85 4.31 12.39 -3.75
C ARG A 85 4.89 11.57 -4.90
N ALA A 86 4.58 10.28 -4.92
CA ALA A 86 5.04 9.38 -5.99
C ALA A 86 4.48 9.78 -7.35
N ALA A 87 3.21 10.15 -7.40
CA ALA A 87 2.59 10.60 -8.64
C ALA A 87 3.27 11.87 -9.17
N THR A 88 3.60 12.82 -8.28
CA THR A 88 4.31 14.04 -8.70
C THR A 88 5.71 13.73 -9.20
N LEU A 89 6.38 12.74 -8.59
CA LEU A 89 7.68 12.30 -9.06
C LEU A 89 7.60 11.75 -10.49
N LEU A 90 6.59 10.92 -10.76
CA LEU A 90 6.40 10.33 -12.09
C LEU A 90 6.06 11.38 -13.15
N THR A 91 5.37 12.44 -12.78
CA THR A 91 4.97 13.51 -13.72
C THR A 91 5.94 14.68 -13.77
N GLY A 92 7.00 14.66 -12.97
CA GLY A 92 7.97 15.73 -12.91
C GLY A 92 7.50 16.99 -12.18
N HIS A 93 6.43 16.89 -11.40
CA HIS A 93 5.93 18.01 -10.61
C HIS A 93 6.89 18.29 -9.44
N PRO A 94 7.13 19.60 -9.09
CA PRO A 94 8.15 19.94 -8.09
C PRO A 94 7.79 19.62 -6.63
N TYR A 95 6.64 19.04 -6.36
CA TYR A 95 6.22 18.70 -5.00
C TYR A 95 7.15 17.69 -4.32
N HIS A 96 7.64 16.71 -5.09
CA HIS A 96 8.37 15.58 -4.52
C HIS A 96 9.73 16.02 -3.95
N ARG A 97 10.10 15.36 -2.83
CA ARG A 97 11.43 15.44 -2.24
C ARG A 97 11.78 14.05 -1.72
N GLU A 98 12.97 13.63 -1.99
CA GLU A 98 13.45 12.34 -1.51
C GLU A 98 14.27 12.46 -0.25
#